data_f9d216006e9b5a3e8bf66cbd0c0210be
#
_entry.id   f9d216006e9b5a3e8bf66cbd0c0210be
#
_cell.length_a   1.000
_cell.length_b   1.000
_cell.length_c   1.000
_cell.angle_alpha   90.00
_cell.angle_beta   90.00
_cell.angle_gamma   90.00
#
_symmetry.space_group_name_H-M   'P 1'
#
loop_
_entity.id
_entity.type
_entity.pdbx_description
1 polymer ?
#
loop_
_entity_poly.entity_id
_entity_poly.type
_entity_poly.pdbx_seq_one_letter_code
_entity_poly.pdbx_strand_id
1 'polypeptide(L)'
;MIIGAGSAGEKILRETLVTPKINKEVVCFIDDDLSKKGRRIHNVPVVGGRNEILQQAEKYHVDEIYIALPSIDDKEVSEILNICKETKCKLKKLPGIYQFLNDEITLEKLKDVEVQDLLGRDPIKVNLEEIMGYVQDKVVMVTGGGGSIGSELCRQIAKSHPKQLIIVDIYENNAYNIQLELQRKYPKLNLETMIASVRDQNKINDLFAYYHPDIVYHAAAHKHVPLMEDAPHEAIKNNVFGTYNVVKASHTYGVKKFILISTDKAVNPTNIMGASKRLCEMVVQSYNKISKTEFVAVRFGNVLGSNGSVIPLFKKQIKEGGPITITHPDIIRYFMTIPEAVSLVLQAGSYAHGGEIFVLDMGKPVKILDMAKNLIKLSGLEPDVDIKIEFIGLRPGEKLYEEMLMKEEGMKTTPNKMIHIGKPIELSHDFFDQLDHLYQVAYDEDSNIRKEVHQIVDTYHYDENTTHGIKKQRIK
;
A
#
# COMPACT_ATOMS: atom_id res chain seq x y z
N MET A 1 26.51 -8.75 -17.11
CA MET A 1 26.86 -9.71 -16.03
C MET A 1 25.61 -10.47 -15.58
N ILE A 2 25.72 -11.76 -15.30
CA ILE A 2 24.63 -12.55 -14.71
C ILE A 2 25.04 -13.03 -13.32
N ILE A 3 24.20 -12.81 -12.31
CA ILE A 3 24.38 -13.34 -10.95
C ILE A 3 23.54 -14.59 -10.80
N GLY A 4 24.20 -15.72 -10.52
CA GLY A 4 23.63 -17.05 -10.51
C GLY A 4 24.05 -17.88 -11.73
N ALA A 5 25.07 -18.73 -11.54
CA ALA A 5 25.59 -19.66 -12.56
C ALA A 5 24.91 -21.04 -12.45
N GLY A 6 23.60 -21.04 -12.25
CA GLY A 6 22.72 -22.21 -12.23
C GLY A 6 21.86 -22.28 -13.51
N SER A 7 20.86 -23.17 -13.49
CA SER A 7 19.97 -23.40 -14.65
C SER A 7 19.24 -22.14 -15.12
N ALA A 8 18.87 -21.24 -14.21
CA ALA A 8 18.19 -20.00 -14.55
C ALA A 8 19.12 -19.03 -15.32
N GLY A 9 20.34 -18.85 -14.82
CA GLY A 9 21.35 -17.99 -15.48
C GLY A 9 21.80 -18.56 -16.83
N GLU A 10 21.95 -19.90 -16.94
CA GLU A 10 22.24 -20.55 -18.20
C GLU A 10 21.14 -20.34 -19.26
N LYS A 11 19.87 -20.45 -18.87
CA LYS A 11 18.73 -20.18 -19.77
C LYS A 11 18.74 -18.74 -20.31
N ILE A 12 18.98 -17.74 -19.42
CA ILE A 12 19.10 -16.34 -19.84
C ILE A 12 20.26 -16.16 -20.83
N LEU A 13 21.42 -16.77 -20.56
CA LEU A 13 22.56 -16.72 -21.48
C LEU A 13 22.21 -17.34 -22.84
N ARG A 14 21.64 -18.54 -22.88
CA ARG A 14 21.23 -19.19 -24.13
C ARG A 14 20.28 -18.32 -24.95
N GLU A 15 19.28 -17.72 -24.33
CA GLU A 15 18.35 -16.82 -25.03
C GLU A 15 19.06 -15.59 -25.59
N THR A 16 20.02 -15.03 -24.86
CA THR A 16 20.85 -13.91 -25.36
C THR A 16 21.65 -14.33 -26.60
N LEU A 17 22.14 -15.56 -26.65
CA LEU A 17 22.94 -16.08 -27.78
C LEU A 17 22.07 -16.42 -29.01
N VAL A 18 20.83 -16.89 -28.82
CA VAL A 18 19.97 -17.41 -29.90
C VAL A 18 19.10 -16.30 -30.53
N THR A 19 18.88 -15.19 -29.83
CA THR A 19 17.98 -14.11 -30.32
C THR A 19 18.77 -12.98 -31.00
N PRO A 20 18.88 -12.94 -32.34
CA PRO A 20 19.75 -12.01 -33.07
C PRO A 20 19.38 -10.53 -32.88
N LYS A 21 18.15 -10.24 -32.44
CA LYS A 21 17.67 -8.86 -32.18
C LYS A 21 18.13 -8.27 -30.87
N ILE A 22 18.71 -9.10 -29.98
CA ILE A 22 19.20 -8.69 -28.67
C ILE A 22 20.66 -8.32 -28.83
N ASN A 23 20.94 -7.02 -28.98
CA ASN A 23 22.30 -6.50 -29.06
C ASN A 23 22.94 -6.44 -27.65
N LYS A 24 23.12 -7.61 -27.02
CA LYS A 24 23.68 -7.76 -25.64
C LYS A 24 24.64 -8.93 -25.57
N GLU A 25 25.77 -8.71 -24.95
CA GLU A 25 26.79 -9.72 -24.70
C GLU A 25 26.89 -10.02 -23.20
N VAL A 26 26.86 -11.29 -22.82
CA VAL A 26 27.12 -11.72 -21.45
C VAL A 26 28.61 -11.92 -21.26
N VAL A 27 29.24 -11.04 -20.47
CA VAL A 27 30.71 -11.03 -20.30
C VAL A 27 31.19 -11.92 -19.15
N CYS A 28 30.39 -12.13 -18.12
CA CYS A 28 30.77 -12.99 -16.99
C CYS A 28 29.54 -13.41 -16.13
N PHE A 29 29.74 -14.45 -15.33
CA PHE A 29 28.88 -14.89 -14.25
C PHE A 29 29.51 -14.61 -12.89
N ILE A 30 28.64 -14.36 -11.89
CA ILE A 30 28.94 -14.37 -10.46
C ILE A 30 28.12 -15.47 -9.82
N ASP A 31 28.74 -16.28 -8.94
CA ASP A 31 28.06 -17.33 -8.17
C ASP A 31 28.82 -17.58 -6.85
N ASP A 32 28.10 -17.66 -5.74
CA ASP A 32 28.72 -17.86 -4.42
C ASP A 32 29.21 -19.30 -4.19
N ASP A 33 28.83 -20.26 -5.04
CA ASP A 33 29.39 -21.60 -5.04
C ASP A 33 30.84 -21.56 -5.59
N LEU A 34 31.79 -21.58 -4.67
CA LEU A 34 33.22 -21.53 -4.99
C LEU A 34 33.67 -22.68 -5.94
N SER A 35 32.95 -23.80 -5.99
CA SER A 35 33.25 -24.89 -6.91
C SER A 35 33.04 -24.53 -8.38
N LYS A 36 32.29 -23.51 -8.66
CA LYS A 36 32.00 -23.00 -10.02
C LYS A 36 33.03 -21.94 -10.48
N LYS A 37 33.75 -21.30 -9.57
CA LYS A 37 34.77 -20.27 -9.89
C LYS A 37 35.81 -20.81 -10.86
N GLY A 38 36.05 -20.08 -11.95
CA GLY A 38 36.96 -20.47 -13.02
C GLY A 38 36.36 -21.41 -14.08
N ARG A 39 35.14 -21.95 -13.87
CA ARG A 39 34.42 -22.71 -14.90
C ARG A 39 33.83 -21.77 -15.96
N ARG A 40 33.45 -22.37 -17.08
CA ARG A 40 32.76 -21.60 -18.18
C ARG A 40 31.41 -22.23 -18.48
N ILE A 41 30.42 -21.38 -18.72
CA ILE A 41 29.10 -21.76 -19.21
C ILE A 41 28.98 -21.18 -20.63
N HIS A 42 28.86 -22.02 -21.66
CA HIS A 42 28.87 -21.59 -23.08
C HIS A 42 29.97 -20.54 -23.38
N ASN A 43 31.20 -20.80 -22.96
CA ASN A 43 32.37 -19.94 -23.07
C ASN A 43 32.40 -18.68 -22.20
N VAL A 44 31.36 -18.37 -21.44
CA VAL A 44 31.32 -17.23 -20.50
C VAL A 44 31.88 -17.68 -19.14
N PRO A 45 32.88 -16.98 -18.57
CA PRO A 45 33.53 -17.38 -17.32
C PRO A 45 32.69 -17.07 -16.08
N VAL A 46 32.77 -17.95 -15.07
CA VAL A 46 32.35 -17.66 -13.70
C VAL A 46 33.53 -17.04 -12.96
N VAL A 47 33.49 -15.75 -12.64
CA VAL A 47 34.63 -14.96 -12.21
C VAL A 47 34.79 -14.80 -10.69
N GLY A 48 33.75 -15.09 -9.92
CA GLY A 48 33.76 -14.98 -8.46
C GLY A 48 32.42 -15.06 -7.81
N GLY A 49 32.35 -14.75 -6.51
CA GLY A 49 31.12 -14.64 -5.72
C GLY A 49 30.66 -13.20 -5.52
N ARG A 50 29.67 -13.00 -4.61
CA ARG A 50 29.04 -11.67 -4.39
C ARG A 50 30.06 -10.57 -3.98
N ASN A 51 31.15 -10.93 -3.32
CA ASN A 51 32.17 -9.96 -2.88
C ASN A 51 33.01 -9.38 -4.04
N GLU A 52 33.06 -10.06 -5.19
CA GLU A 52 33.78 -9.61 -6.36
C GLU A 52 32.91 -8.81 -7.35
N ILE A 53 31.60 -8.64 -7.09
CA ILE A 53 30.65 -7.97 -8.01
C ILE A 53 31.17 -6.60 -8.47
N LEU A 54 31.55 -5.72 -7.54
CA LEU A 54 32.00 -4.35 -7.86
C LEU A 54 33.24 -4.37 -8.76
N GLN A 55 34.27 -5.15 -8.35
CA GLN A 55 35.52 -5.25 -9.11
C GLN A 55 35.31 -5.83 -10.51
N GLN A 56 34.47 -6.85 -10.63
CA GLN A 56 34.22 -7.49 -11.92
C GLN A 56 33.33 -6.66 -12.82
N ALA A 57 32.38 -5.90 -12.25
CA ALA A 57 31.56 -4.95 -13.01
C ALA A 57 32.43 -3.87 -13.68
N GLU A 58 33.40 -3.31 -12.95
CA GLU A 58 34.35 -2.34 -13.47
C GLU A 58 35.29 -2.97 -14.51
N LYS A 59 35.92 -4.11 -14.18
CA LYS A 59 36.88 -4.81 -15.05
C LYS A 59 36.30 -5.20 -16.40
N TYR A 60 35.04 -5.64 -16.44
CA TYR A 60 34.38 -6.08 -17.67
C TYR A 60 33.50 -4.98 -18.31
N HIS A 61 33.54 -3.74 -17.80
CA HIS A 61 32.73 -2.61 -18.26
C HIS A 61 31.26 -2.99 -18.41
N VAL A 62 30.65 -3.48 -17.31
CA VAL A 62 29.30 -4.02 -17.30
C VAL A 62 28.27 -2.87 -17.31
N ASP A 63 27.35 -2.88 -18.27
CA ASP A 63 26.22 -1.92 -18.33
C ASP A 63 25.00 -2.42 -17.57
N GLU A 64 24.75 -3.74 -17.60
CA GLU A 64 23.56 -4.35 -16.99
C GLU A 64 23.93 -5.58 -16.13
N ILE A 65 23.26 -5.72 -14.99
CA ILE A 65 23.36 -6.89 -14.10
C ILE A 65 22.00 -7.59 -14.04
N TYR A 66 21.98 -8.89 -14.31
CA TYR A 66 20.80 -9.73 -14.24
C TYR A 66 20.90 -10.67 -13.04
N ILE A 67 19.96 -10.55 -12.09
CA ILE A 67 19.88 -11.44 -10.93
C ILE A 67 19.03 -12.65 -11.32
N ALA A 68 19.67 -13.77 -11.57
CA ALA A 68 19.08 -15.03 -12.01
C ALA A 68 19.02 -16.07 -10.88
N LEU A 69 18.46 -15.68 -9.74
CA LEU A 69 18.40 -16.45 -8.50
C LEU A 69 16.95 -16.67 -8.02
N PRO A 70 16.07 -17.32 -8.83
CA PRO A 70 14.66 -17.43 -8.49
C PRO A 70 14.37 -18.34 -7.28
N SER A 71 15.34 -19.13 -6.81
CA SER A 71 15.18 -20.14 -5.77
C SER A 71 15.66 -19.70 -4.38
N ILE A 72 16.35 -18.57 -4.28
CA ILE A 72 16.85 -18.06 -2.99
C ILE A 72 15.82 -17.13 -2.34
N ASP A 73 15.95 -16.91 -1.04
CA ASP A 73 15.04 -16.03 -0.31
C ASP A 73 15.27 -14.54 -0.65
N ASP A 74 14.24 -13.74 -0.43
CA ASP A 74 14.28 -12.32 -0.77
C ASP A 74 15.29 -11.54 0.09
N LYS A 75 15.66 -12.04 1.27
CA LYS A 75 16.69 -11.44 2.10
C LYS A 75 18.06 -11.56 1.45
N GLU A 76 18.45 -12.76 0.98
CA GLU A 76 19.70 -12.96 0.25
C GLU A 76 19.73 -12.19 -1.08
N VAL A 77 18.59 -12.16 -1.81
CA VAL A 77 18.47 -11.31 -3.02
C VAL A 77 18.72 -9.87 -2.68
N SER A 78 18.13 -9.35 -1.60
CA SER A 78 18.32 -7.98 -1.14
C SER A 78 19.78 -7.67 -0.76
N GLU A 79 20.49 -8.59 -0.10
CA GLU A 79 21.91 -8.44 0.21
C GLU A 79 22.74 -8.28 -1.08
N ILE A 80 22.51 -9.13 -2.07
CA ILE A 80 23.17 -9.05 -3.39
C ILE A 80 22.83 -7.74 -4.09
N LEU A 81 21.55 -7.36 -4.12
CA LEU A 81 21.09 -6.10 -4.73
C LEU A 81 21.71 -4.88 -4.06
N ASN A 82 21.90 -4.91 -2.72
CA ASN A 82 22.56 -3.85 -1.98
C ASN A 82 24.05 -3.69 -2.35
N ILE A 83 24.71 -4.74 -2.85
CA ILE A 83 26.04 -4.65 -3.45
C ILE A 83 25.93 -4.11 -4.89
N CYS A 84 25.02 -4.67 -5.69
CA CYS A 84 24.87 -4.32 -7.10
C CYS A 84 24.51 -2.83 -7.33
N LYS A 85 23.72 -2.21 -6.45
CA LYS A 85 23.33 -0.79 -6.58
C LYS A 85 24.51 0.18 -6.53
N GLU A 86 25.68 -0.26 -6.01
CA GLU A 86 26.91 0.54 -5.98
C GLU A 86 27.67 0.51 -7.32
N THR A 87 27.25 -0.32 -8.29
CA THR A 87 27.97 -0.51 -9.58
C THR A 87 27.58 0.49 -10.67
N LYS A 88 26.59 1.37 -10.48
CA LYS A 88 25.99 2.21 -11.54
C LYS A 88 25.39 1.43 -12.73
N CYS A 89 25.38 0.10 -12.69
CA CYS A 89 24.80 -0.74 -13.73
C CYS A 89 23.27 -0.73 -13.63
N LYS A 90 22.59 -0.91 -14.76
CA LYS A 90 21.15 -1.17 -14.76
C LYS A 90 20.86 -2.56 -14.17
N LEU A 91 20.01 -2.62 -13.14
CA LEU A 91 19.72 -3.85 -12.42
C LEU A 91 18.37 -4.43 -12.87
N LYS A 92 18.39 -5.72 -13.23
CA LYS A 92 17.18 -6.50 -13.50
C LYS A 92 17.18 -7.81 -12.73
N LYS A 93 16.01 -8.27 -12.32
CA LYS A 93 15.86 -9.55 -11.62
C LYS A 93 14.82 -10.46 -12.26
N LEU A 94 15.02 -11.77 -12.15
CA LEU A 94 13.97 -12.75 -12.38
C LEU A 94 12.99 -12.73 -11.20
N PRO A 95 11.68 -12.86 -11.45
CA PRO A 95 10.71 -13.14 -10.40
C PRO A 95 11.01 -14.46 -9.68
N GLY A 96 10.48 -14.62 -8.45
CA GLY A 96 10.64 -15.88 -7.69
C GLY A 96 10.01 -17.10 -8.39
N ILE A 97 10.49 -18.28 -8.05
CA ILE A 97 10.15 -19.57 -8.71
C ILE A 97 8.64 -19.85 -8.76
N TYR A 98 7.88 -19.37 -7.79
CA TYR A 98 6.42 -19.53 -7.72
C TYR A 98 5.65 -18.83 -8.87
N GLN A 99 6.29 -17.90 -9.58
CA GLN A 99 5.71 -17.20 -10.73
C GLN A 99 5.94 -17.98 -12.06
N PHE A 100 6.70 -19.09 -12.02
CA PHE A 100 7.08 -19.88 -13.19
C PHE A 100 6.40 -21.25 -13.28
N LEU A 101 5.36 -21.53 -12.48
CA LEU A 101 4.76 -22.86 -12.37
C LEU A 101 4.31 -23.48 -13.72
N ASN A 102 4.20 -22.68 -14.80
CA ASN A 102 3.90 -23.17 -16.15
C ASN A 102 4.63 -22.44 -17.28
N ASP A 103 5.67 -21.64 -17.01
CA ASP A 103 6.28 -20.77 -18.00
C ASP A 103 7.80 -20.92 -18.09
N GLU A 104 8.35 -20.84 -19.29
CA GLU A 104 9.80 -20.82 -19.53
C GLU A 104 10.45 -19.55 -19.00
N ILE A 105 11.69 -19.66 -18.51
CA ILE A 105 12.52 -18.52 -18.09
C ILE A 105 13.00 -17.82 -19.37
N THR A 106 12.60 -16.56 -19.58
CA THR A 106 12.95 -15.74 -20.72
C THR A 106 13.46 -14.36 -20.31
N LEU A 107 14.21 -13.69 -21.20
CA LEU A 107 14.69 -12.30 -20.97
C LEU A 107 13.53 -11.30 -20.80
N GLU A 108 12.41 -11.55 -21.45
CA GLU A 108 11.20 -10.71 -21.31
C GLU A 108 10.63 -10.72 -19.88
N LYS A 109 10.93 -11.77 -19.12
CA LYS A 109 10.51 -11.90 -17.71
C LYS A 109 11.42 -11.18 -16.73
N LEU A 110 12.59 -10.69 -17.17
CA LEU A 110 13.43 -9.84 -16.35
C LEU A 110 12.72 -8.51 -16.08
N LYS A 111 12.49 -8.20 -14.81
CA LYS A 111 11.91 -6.93 -14.36
C LYS A 111 13.01 -6.03 -13.82
N ASP A 112 12.84 -4.73 -14.03
CA ASP A 112 13.71 -3.74 -13.39
C ASP A 112 13.61 -3.90 -11.86
N VAL A 113 14.74 -3.77 -11.17
CA VAL A 113 14.79 -3.83 -9.70
C VAL A 113 14.11 -2.58 -9.14
N GLU A 114 13.22 -2.80 -8.20
CA GLU A 114 12.50 -1.74 -7.52
C GLU A 114 13.05 -1.54 -6.09
N VAL A 115 12.76 -0.37 -5.50
CA VAL A 115 13.23 -0.06 -4.14
C VAL A 115 12.75 -1.04 -3.08
N GLN A 116 11.58 -1.64 -3.29
CA GLN A 116 11.05 -2.69 -2.42
C GLN A 116 11.96 -3.93 -2.34
N ASP A 117 12.65 -4.24 -3.43
CA ASP A 117 13.57 -5.38 -3.50
C ASP A 117 14.81 -5.18 -2.65
N LEU A 118 15.19 -3.92 -2.39
CA LEU A 118 16.30 -3.57 -1.50
C LEU A 118 15.94 -3.61 -0.01
N LEU A 119 14.65 -3.65 0.33
CA LEU A 119 14.21 -3.63 1.72
C LEU A 119 14.37 -4.99 2.42
N GLY A 120 14.67 -6.06 1.66
CA GLY A 120 14.94 -7.41 2.20
C GLY A 120 13.81 -7.96 3.06
N ARG A 121 12.58 -7.63 2.72
CA ARG A 121 11.40 -8.12 3.40
C ARG A 121 10.87 -9.33 2.66
N ASP A 122 10.82 -10.47 3.35
CA ASP A 122 10.17 -11.65 2.81
C ASP A 122 8.70 -11.35 2.51
N PRO A 123 8.20 -11.64 1.31
CA PRO A 123 6.78 -11.49 1.00
C PRO A 123 5.96 -12.30 2.00
N ILE A 124 4.96 -11.66 2.58
CA ILE A 124 4.04 -12.34 3.50
C ILE A 124 3.23 -13.34 2.67
N LYS A 125 3.48 -14.63 2.92
CA LYS A 125 2.73 -15.71 2.29
C LYS A 125 1.48 -15.99 3.12
N VAL A 126 0.36 -15.40 2.72
CA VAL A 126 -0.96 -15.77 3.22
C VAL A 126 -1.53 -16.81 2.27
N ASN A 127 -1.91 -17.98 2.79
CA ASN A 127 -2.66 -18.95 1.99
C ASN A 127 -4.10 -18.45 1.84
N LEU A 128 -4.33 -17.64 0.80
CA LEU A 128 -5.64 -17.06 0.55
C LEU A 128 -6.72 -18.10 0.30
N GLU A 129 -6.38 -19.25 -0.31
CA GLU A 129 -7.36 -20.31 -0.60
C GLU A 129 -7.98 -20.88 0.70
N GLU A 130 -7.18 -21.03 1.76
CA GLU A 130 -7.67 -21.52 3.05
C GLU A 130 -8.57 -20.51 3.78
N ILE A 131 -8.28 -19.20 3.65
CA ILE A 131 -8.96 -18.17 4.44
C ILE A 131 -10.13 -17.52 3.71
N MET A 132 -10.21 -17.61 2.38
CA MET A 132 -11.20 -16.89 1.58
C MET A 132 -12.56 -17.62 1.46
N GLY A 133 -12.75 -18.75 2.14
CA GLY A 133 -14.03 -19.45 2.17
C GLY A 133 -15.22 -18.58 2.63
N TYR A 134 -14.97 -17.55 3.45
CA TYR A 134 -16.03 -16.63 3.87
C TYR A 134 -16.49 -15.67 2.77
N VAL A 135 -15.69 -15.49 1.71
CA VAL A 135 -16.00 -14.64 0.53
C VAL A 135 -16.64 -15.43 -0.59
N GLN A 136 -16.36 -16.75 -0.65
CA GLN A 136 -16.90 -17.62 -1.69
C GLN A 136 -18.42 -17.60 -1.67
N ASP A 137 -19.04 -17.52 -2.86
CA ASP A 137 -20.48 -17.48 -3.06
C ASP A 137 -21.22 -16.33 -2.34
N LYS A 138 -20.49 -15.24 -1.99
CA LYS A 138 -21.03 -14.03 -1.36
C LYS A 138 -21.11 -12.87 -2.33
N VAL A 139 -22.04 -11.98 -2.08
CA VAL A 139 -22.10 -10.66 -2.71
C VAL A 139 -21.16 -9.72 -1.94
N VAL A 140 -20.10 -9.29 -2.60
CA VAL A 140 -19.04 -8.46 -1.99
C VAL A 140 -19.03 -7.08 -2.62
N MET A 141 -19.09 -6.04 -1.80
CA MET A 141 -18.98 -4.65 -2.22
C MET A 141 -17.67 -4.05 -1.76
N VAL A 142 -16.96 -3.36 -2.65
CA VAL A 142 -15.73 -2.62 -2.35
C VAL A 142 -15.94 -1.16 -2.70
N THR A 143 -16.01 -0.29 -1.69
CA THR A 143 -16.08 1.16 -1.89
C THR A 143 -14.67 1.73 -1.99
N GLY A 144 -14.45 2.73 -2.85
CA GLY A 144 -13.11 3.18 -3.22
C GLY A 144 -12.36 2.12 -4.03
N GLY A 145 -13.11 1.29 -4.80
CA GLY A 145 -12.57 0.12 -5.50
C GLY A 145 -11.64 0.44 -6.66
N GLY A 146 -11.61 1.69 -7.16
CA GLY A 146 -10.63 2.18 -8.13
C GLY A 146 -9.32 2.67 -7.48
N GLY A 147 -9.28 2.85 -6.15
CA GLY A 147 -8.09 3.26 -5.42
C GLY A 147 -7.02 2.17 -5.35
N SER A 148 -5.82 2.52 -4.85
CA SER A 148 -4.69 1.57 -4.76
C SER A 148 -5.00 0.33 -3.92
N ILE A 149 -5.63 0.49 -2.76
CA ILE A 149 -6.04 -0.63 -1.89
C ILE A 149 -7.29 -1.29 -2.42
N GLY A 150 -8.31 -0.51 -2.81
CA GLY A 150 -9.60 -1.03 -3.29
C GLY A 150 -9.45 -1.88 -4.55
N SER A 151 -8.62 -1.47 -5.52
CA SER A 151 -8.39 -2.24 -6.74
C SER A 151 -7.69 -3.57 -6.45
N GLU A 152 -6.75 -3.60 -5.51
CA GLU A 152 -6.09 -4.84 -5.11
C GLU A 152 -7.03 -5.76 -4.30
N LEU A 153 -7.91 -5.19 -3.45
CA LEU A 153 -9.00 -5.96 -2.82
C LEU A 153 -9.84 -6.63 -3.90
N CYS A 154 -10.28 -5.88 -4.92
CA CYS A 154 -11.06 -6.44 -6.03
C CYS A 154 -10.31 -7.56 -6.77
N ARG A 155 -8.99 -7.41 -7.01
CA ARG A 155 -8.16 -8.45 -7.65
C ARG A 155 -8.09 -9.73 -6.84
N GLN A 156 -7.87 -9.62 -5.54
CA GLN A 156 -7.75 -10.79 -4.66
C GLN A 156 -9.10 -11.45 -4.40
N ILE A 157 -10.16 -10.67 -4.20
CA ILE A 157 -11.53 -11.18 -4.03
C ILE A 157 -12.01 -11.92 -5.30
N ALA A 158 -11.71 -11.39 -6.49
CA ALA A 158 -12.09 -12.02 -7.75
C ALA A 158 -11.55 -13.44 -7.94
N LYS A 159 -10.38 -13.74 -7.34
CA LYS A 159 -9.79 -15.11 -7.35
C LYS A 159 -10.59 -16.14 -6.55
N SER A 160 -11.38 -15.67 -5.58
CA SER A 160 -12.07 -16.51 -4.59
C SER A 160 -13.53 -16.79 -4.94
N HIS A 161 -13.88 -16.63 -6.21
CA HIS A 161 -15.20 -16.96 -6.77
C HIS A 161 -16.38 -16.38 -5.97
N PRO A 162 -16.44 -15.03 -5.74
CA PRO A 162 -17.61 -14.43 -5.13
C PRO A 162 -18.84 -14.65 -6.02
N LYS A 163 -20.04 -14.70 -5.43
CA LYS A 163 -21.31 -14.73 -6.17
C LYS A 163 -21.43 -13.48 -7.07
N GLN A 164 -21.04 -12.32 -6.52
CA GLN A 164 -20.99 -11.05 -7.23
C GLN A 164 -19.94 -10.14 -6.59
N LEU A 165 -19.20 -9.38 -7.40
CA LEU A 165 -18.30 -8.33 -6.95
C LEU A 165 -18.82 -6.97 -7.43
N ILE A 166 -19.03 -6.04 -6.50
CA ILE A 166 -19.53 -4.69 -6.78
C ILE A 166 -18.42 -3.69 -6.45
N ILE A 167 -17.98 -2.95 -7.44
CA ILE A 167 -17.01 -1.86 -7.31
C ILE A 167 -17.80 -0.56 -7.19
N VAL A 168 -17.58 0.22 -6.13
CA VAL A 168 -18.15 1.56 -5.96
C VAL A 168 -17.02 2.57 -5.87
N ASP A 169 -16.96 3.52 -6.78
CA ASP A 169 -15.96 4.60 -6.76
C ASP A 169 -16.55 5.89 -7.32
N ILE A 170 -16.04 7.03 -6.87
CA ILE A 170 -16.42 8.34 -7.41
C ILE A 170 -15.60 8.68 -8.68
N TYR A 171 -14.38 8.12 -8.80
CA TYR A 171 -13.48 8.42 -9.91
C TYR A 171 -13.61 7.36 -11.01
N GLU A 172 -14.35 7.72 -12.07
CA GLU A 172 -14.71 6.81 -13.17
C GLU A 172 -13.50 6.14 -13.85
N ASN A 173 -12.44 6.90 -14.13
CA ASN A 173 -11.30 6.35 -14.88
C ASN A 173 -10.62 5.19 -14.15
N ASN A 174 -10.42 5.31 -12.83
CA ASN A 174 -9.83 4.24 -12.05
C ASN A 174 -10.78 3.04 -11.92
N ALA A 175 -12.08 3.30 -11.71
CA ALA A 175 -13.10 2.27 -11.66
C ALA A 175 -13.19 1.49 -13.00
N TYR A 176 -13.14 2.20 -14.12
CA TYR A 176 -13.13 1.60 -15.46
C TYR A 176 -11.89 0.75 -15.71
N ASN A 177 -10.71 1.24 -15.31
CA ASN A 177 -9.46 0.48 -15.49
C ASN A 177 -9.49 -0.87 -14.77
N ILE A 178 -9.93 -0.92 -13.50
CA ILE A 178 -10.02 -2.17 -12.76
C ILE A 178 -11.13 -3.07 -13.30
N GLN A 179 -12.23 -2.51 -13.76
CA GLN A 179 -13.30 -3.27 -14.42
C GLN A 179 -12.79 -4.00 -15.66
N LEU A 180 -12.10 -3.31 -16.58
CA LEU A 180 -11.53 -3.90 -17.80
C LEU A 180 -10.52 -5.00 -17.47
N GLU A 181 -9.64 -4.75 -16.48
CA GLU A 181 -8.66 -5.73 -16.03
C GLU A 181 -9.33 -7.02 -15.56
N LEU A 182 -10.34 -6.90 -14.68
CA LEU A 182 -11.02 -8.05 -14.10
C LEU A 182 -11.88 -8.81 -15.11
N GLN A 183 -12.59 -8.11 -15.99
CA GLN A 183 -13.38 -8.73 -17.07
C GLN A 183 -12.49 -9.55 -18.01
N ARG A 184 -11.31 -9.01 -18.38
CA ARG A 184 -10.36 -9.74 -19.21
C ARG A 184 -9.79 -10.98 -18.51
N LYS A 185 -9.46 -10.86 -17.21
CA LYS A 185 -8.81 -11.92 -16.45
C LYS A 185 -9.79 -12.99 -15.95
N TYR A 186 -10.99 -12.58 -15.62
CA TYR A 186 -12.06 -13.42 -15.07
C TYR A 186 -13.38 -13.23 -15.85
N PRO A 187 -13.49 -13.74 -17.10
CA PRO A 187 -14.66 -13.47 -17.97
C PRO A 187 -15.99 -13.95 -17.42
N LYS A 188 -15.98 -14.89 -16.46
CA LYS A 188 -17.18 -15.46 -15.82
C LYS A 188 -17.55 -14.76 -14.51
N LEU A 189 -16.75 -13.79 -14.06
CA LEU A 189 -17.03 -13.06 -12.83
C LEU A 189 -18.27 -12.18 -13.01
N ASN A 190 -19.25 -12.31 -12.13
CA ASN A 190 -20.36 -11.39 -12.05
C ASN A 190 -19.87 -10.08 -11.41
N LEU A 191 -19.47 -9.13 -12.25
CA LEU A 191 -18.83 -7.88 -11.88
C LEU A 191 -19.72 -6.70 -12.25
N GLU A 192 -20.00 -5.85 -11.27
CA GLU A 192 -20.69 -4.57 -11.45
C GLU A 192 -19.81 -3.41 -10.99
N THR A 193 -19.85 -2.31 -11.73
CA THR A 193 -19.09 -1.10 -11.39
C THR A 193 -20.02 0.09 -11.35
N MET A 194 -20.10 0.71 -10.16
CA MET A 194 -21.02 1.81 -9.87
C MET A 194 -20.23 3.08 -9.58
N ILE A 195 -20.50 4.11 -10.35
CA ILE A 195 -19.95 5.45 -10.09
C ILE A 195 -20.86 6.16 -9.08
N ALA A 196 -20.36 6.27 -7.85
CA ALA A 196 -21.09 6.89 -6.75
C ALA A 196 -20.15 7.46 -5.69
N SER A 197 -20.57 8.56 -5.07
CA SER A 197 -19.92 9.11 -3.89
C SER A 197 -20.49 8.46 -2.62
N VAL A 198 -19.62 8.05 -1.70
CA VAL A 198 -20.04 7.57 -0.36
C VAL A 198 -20.71 8.68 0.48
N ARG A 199 -20.56 9.95 0.08
CA ARG A 199 -21.25 11.11 0.69
C ARG A 199 -22.72 11.17 0.33
N ASP A 200 -23.12 10.56 -0.77
CA ASP A 200 -24.52 10.52 -1.22
C ASP A 200 -25.27 9.38 -0.53
N GLN A 201 -25.93 9.72 0.57
CA GLN A 201 -26.68 8.77 1.40
C GLN A 201 -27.78 8.05 0.61
N ASN A 202 -28.50 8.77 -0.26
CA ASN A 202 -29.59 8.19 -1.03
C ASN A 202 -29.05 7.16 -2.02
N LYS A 203 -28.02 7.53 -2.77
CA LYS A 203 -27.37 6.60 -3.72
C LYS A 203 -26.78 5.37 -3.03
N ILE A 204 -26.14 5.54 -1.86
CA ILE A 204 -25.63 4.40 -1.08
C ILE A 204 -26.77 3.49 -0.63
N ASN A 205 -27.87 4.04 -0.10
CA ASN A 205 -29.05 3.27 0.27
C ASN A 205 -29.62 2.49 -0.91
N ASP A 206 -29.77 3.11 -2.09
CA ASP A 206 -30.27 2.46 -3.30
C ASP A 206 -29.37 1.28 -3.71
N LEU A 207 -28.04 1.45 -3.65
CA LEU A 207 -27.10 0.39 -3.97
C LEU A 207 -27.24 -0.79 -3.00
N PHE A 208 -27.35 -0.51 -1.69
CA PHE A 208 -27.50 -1.58 -0.70
C PHE A 208 -28.86 -2.28 -0.79
N ALA A 209 -29.92 -1.52 -1.06
CA ALA A 209 -31.26 -2.06 -1.29
C ALA A 209 -31.33 -2.98 -2.52
N TYR A 210 -30.57 -2.66 -3.56
CA TYR A 210 -30.57 -3.43 -4.81
C TYR A 210 -29.67 -4.67 -4.76
N TYR A 211 -28.43 -4.50 -4.27
CA TYR A 211 -27.42 -5.56 -4.33
C TYR A 211 -27.40 -6.48 -3.12
N HIS A 212 -27.93 -6.04 -1.98
CA HIS A 212 -27.89 -6.79 -0.70
C HIS A 212 -26.51 -7.40 -0.41
N PRO A 213 -25.44 -6.60 -0.28
CA PRO A 213 -24.09 -7.14 -0.07
C PRO A 213 -24.00 -7.93 1.23
N ASP A 214 -23.37 -9.10 1.17
CA ASP A 214 -23.04 -9.90 2.36
C ASP A 214 -21.84 -9.32 3.10
N ILE A 215 -20.85 -8.81 2.33
CA ILE A 215 -19.58 -8.29 2.85
C ILE A 215 -19.25 -6.95 2.21
N VAL A 216 -18.81 -5.99 3.01
CA VAL A 216 -18.39 -4.67 2.57
C VAL A 216 -16.96 -4.40 2.99
N TYR A 217 -16.09 -4.08 2.04
CA TYR A 217 -14.78 -3.50 2.27
C TYR A 217 -14.83 -2.00 1.96
N HIS A 218 -14.65 -1.19 2.99
CA HIS A 218 -14.75 0.26 2.87
C HIS A 218 -13.35 0.89 2.79
N ALA A 219 -12.89 1.15 1.54
CA ALA A 219 -11.59 1.76 1.26
C ALA A 219 -11.71 3.20 0.68
N ALA A 220 -12.92 3.74 0.55
CA ALA A 220 -13.15 5.10 0.08
C ALA A 220 -12.75 6.12 1.17
N ALA A 221 -11.73 6.93 0.91
CA ALA A 221 -11.30 8.01 1.80
C ALA A 221 -10.38 9.01 1.09
N HIS A 222 -10.39 10.25 1.56
CA HIS A 222 -9.33 11.22 1.29
C HIS A 222 -8.15 10.94 2.23
N LYS A 223 -6.92 10.80 1.69
CA LYS A 223 -5.75 10.32 2.46
C LYS A 223 -4.58 11.29 2.52
N HIS A 224 -4.56 12.32 1.66
CA HIS A 224 -3.42 13.23 1.58
C HIS A 224 -3.46 14.25 2.71
N VAL A 225 -2.56 14.09 3.70
CA VAL A 225 -2.53 14.96 4.89
C VAL A 225 -2.46 16.44 4.52
N PRO A 226 -1.54 16.92 3.66
CA PRO A 226 -1.48 18.37 3.36
C PRO A 226 -2.77 18.92 2.77
N LEU A 227 -3.40 18.19 1.83
CA LEU A 227 -4.66 18.63 1.21
C LEU A 227 -5.82 18.65 2.21
N MET A 228 -5.83 17.71 3.15
CA MET A 228 -6.87 17.68 4.18
C MET A 228 -6.64 18.75 5.25
N GLU A 229 -5.39 19.09 5.54
CA GLU A 229 -5.09 20.26 6.37
C GLU A 229 -5.57 21.56 5.72
N ASP A 230 -5.47 21.71 4.41
CA ASP A 230 -6.01 22.85 3.67
C ASP A 230 -7.54 22.83 3.55
N ALA A 231 -8.15 21.63 3.51
CA ALA A 231 -9.59 21.43 3.34
C ALA A 231 -10.18 20.50 4.45
N PRO A 232 -10.15 20.93 5.73
CA PRO A 232 -10.52 20.06 6.85
C PRO A 232 -12.00 19.63 6.84
N HIS A 233 -12.91 20.48 6.36
CA HIS A 233 -14.33 20.13 6.22
C HIS A 233 -14.52 18.99 5.23
N GLU A 234 -13.76 18.97 4.13
CA GLU A 234 -13.85 17.90 3.13
C GLU A 234 -13.35 16.56 3.68
N ALA A 235 -12.33 16.56 4.58
CA ALA A 235 -11.91 15.35 5.28
C ALA A 235 -13.05 14.76 6.12
N ILE A 236 -13.79 15.60 6.85
CA ILE A 236 -14.91 15.18 7.69
C ILE A 236 -16.11 14.75 6.85
N LYS A 237 -16.52 15.55 5.87
CA LYS A 237 -17.63 15.20 4.96
C LYS A 237 -17.40 13.85 4.27
N ASN A 238 -16.22 13.66 3.72
CA ASN A 238 -15.93 12.45 2.93
C ASN A 238 -15.60 11.24 3.81
N ASN A 239 -14.65 11.40 4.74
CA ASN A 239 -14.18 10.25 5.50
C ASN A 239 -15.17 9.85 6.59
N VAL A 240 -15.63 10.81 7.42
CA VAL A 240 -16.52 10.49 8.55
C VAL A 240 -17.92 10.20 8.06
N PHE A 241 -18.55 11.15 7.36
CA PHE A 241 -19.96 10.99 6.95
C PHE A 241 -20.11 10.06 5.76
N GLY A 242 -19.10 9.95 4.89
CA GLY A 242 -19.06 8.87 3.90
C GLY A 242 -19.02 7.49 4.56
N THR A 243 -18.19 7.28 5.57
CA THR A 243 -18.15 6.04 6.36
C THR A 243 -19.48 5.83 7.09
N TYR A 244 -20.03 6.86 7.74
CA TYR A 244 -21.33 6.80 8.44
C TYR A 244 -22.44 6.32 7.53
N ASN A 245 -22.56 6.85 6.31
CA ASN A 245 -23.57 6.44 5.33
C ASN A 245 -23.46 4.96 4.97
N VAL A 246 -22.22 4.48 4.69
CA VAL A 246 -21.99 3.07 4.32
C VAL A 246 -22.22 2.13 5.51
N VAL A 247 -21.82 2.52 6.72
CA VAL A 247 -22.06 1.77 7.96
C VAL A 247 -23.56 1.68 8.26
N LYS A 248 -24.28 2.82 8.18
CA LYS A 248 -25.75 2.87 8.38
C LYS A 248 -26.49 1.98 7.38
N ALA A 249 -26.12 2.05 6.10
CA ALA A 249 -26.69 1.17 5.07
C ALA A 249 -26.35 -0.31 5.36
N SER A 250 -25.12 -0.62 5.77
CA SER A 250 -24.73 -1.98 6.16
C SER A 250 -25.59 -2.53 7.29
N HIS A 251 -25.83 -1.73 8.32
CA HIS A 251 -26.73 -2.07 9.41
C HIS A 251 -28.17 -2.29 8.93
N THR A 252 -28.69 -1.35 8.15
CA THR A 252 -30.09 -1.35 7.68
C THR A 252 -30.41 -2.54 6.79
N TYR A 253 -29.47 -2.90 5.88
CA TYR A 253 -29.67 -3.95 4.89
C TYR A 253 -29.05 -5.31 5.29
N GLY A 254 -28.60 -5.44 6.54
CA GLY A 254 -28.21 -6.73 7.11
C GLY A 254 -26.91 -7.32 6.53
N VAL A 255 -25.95 -6.47 6.22
CA VAL A 255 -24.58 -6.91 5.86
C VAL A 255 -24.02 -7.78 6.98
N LYS A 256 -23.36 -8.89 6.64
CA LYS A 256 -22.79 -9.78 7.65
C LYS A 256 -21.48 -9.26 8.21
N LYS A 257 -20.56 -8.79 7.32
CA LYS A 257 -19.25 -8.27 7.71
C LYS A 257 -18.97 -6.94 7.04
N PHE A 258 -18.50 -5.98 7.82
CA PHE A 258 -18.05 -4.67 7.35
C PHE A 258 -16.62 -4.44 7.79
N ILE A 259 -15.71 -4.23 6.85
CA ILE A 259 -14.29 -4.05 7.10
C ILE A 259 -13.88 -2.63 6.67
N LEU A 260 -13.55 -1.77 7.64
CA LEU A 260 -13.02 -0.44 7.42
C LEU A 260 -11.51 -0.51 7.17
N ILE A 261 -11.05 0.04 6.06
CA ILE A 261 -9.62 0.31 5.85
C ILE A 261 -9.23 1.55 6.64
N SER A 262 -8.38 1.38 7.66
CA SER A 262 -7.87 2.45 8.52
C SER A 262 -6.36 2.64 8.35
N THR A 263 -5.73 3.43 9.22
CA THR A 263 -4.33 3.85 9.09
C THR A 263 -3.68 4.01 10.46
N ASP A 264 -2.35 3.93 10.49
CA ASP A 264 -1.49 4.30 11.61
C ASP A 264 -1.73 5.74 12.12
N LYS A 265 -2.13 6.64 11.21
CA LYS A 265 -2.38 8.05 11.52
C LYS A 265 -3.66 8.31 12.35
N ALA A 266 -4.51 7.30 12.52
CA ALA A 266 -5.64 7.34 13.44
C ALA A 266 -5.21 7.21 14.92
N VAL A 267 -3.95 6.84 15.18
CA VAL A 267 -3.38 6.72 16.53
C VAL A 267 -2.78 8.06 16.95
N ASN A 268 -3.26 8.61 18.08
CA ASN A 268 -2.86 9.95 18.56
C ASN A 268 -2.72 10.97 17.41
N PRO A 269 -3.81 11.28 16.68
CA PRO A 269 -3.72 12.05 15.45
C PRO A 269 -3.21 13.46 15.69
N THR A 270 -2.30 13.93 14.83
CA THR A 270 -1.75 15.29 14.80
C THR A 270 -2.21 16.08 13.58
N ASN A 271 -3.12 15.48 12.80
CA ASN A 271 -3.69 16.07 11.59
C ASN A 271 -5.15 15.65 11.42
N ILE A 272 -5.90 16.47 10.67
CA ILE A 272 -7.34 16.27 10.49
C ILE A 272 -7.67 14.98 9.71
N MET A 273 -6.80 14.54 8.79
CA MET A 273 -6.99 13.29 8.07
C MET A 273 -6.93 12.10 9.05
N GLY A 274 -5.92 12.05 9.93
CA GLY A 274 -5.81 11.04 10.97
C GLY A 274 -6.99 11.07 11.93
N ALA A 275 -7.38 12.28 12.41
CA ALA A 275 -8.55 12.46 13.27
C ALA A 275 -9.86 12.00 12.60
N SER A 276 -10.04 12.30 11.30
CA SER A 276 -11.20 11.81 10.54
C SER A 276 -11.24 10.28 10.47
N LYS A 277 -10.08 9.60 10.33
CA LYS A 277 -10.01 8.14 10.33
C LYS A 277 -10.28 7.56 11.72
N ARG A 278 -9.83 8.23 12.79
CA ARG A 278 -10.19 7.86 14.17
C ARG A 278 -11.69 7.94 14.39
N LEU A 279 -12.35 9.02 13.93
CA LEU A 279 -13.81 9.12 13.96
C LEU A 279 -14.51 8.00 13.16
N CYS A 280 -13.96 7.62 12.00
CA CYS A 280 -14.49 6.47 11.26
C CYS A 280 -14.43 5.17 12.07
N GLU A 281 -13.36 4.92 12.81
CA GLU A 281 -13.24 3.76 13.71
C GLU A 281 -14.27 3.82 14.85
N MET A 282 -14.48 5.02 15.42
CA MET A 282 -15.49 5.24 16.46
C MET A 282 -16.91 4.97 15.93
N VAL A 283 -17.24 5.41 14.70
CA VAL A 283 -18.51 5.12 14.03
C VAL A 283 -18.70 3.61 13.86
N VAL A 284 -17.70 2.93 13.32
CA VAL A 284 -17.70 1.46 13.11
C VAL A 284 -17.96 0.73 14.43
N GLN A 285 -17.27 1.09 15.49
CA GLN A 285 -17.43 0.45 16.81
C GLN A 285 -18.75 0.79 17.49
N SER A 286 -19.29 2.00 17.28
CA SER A 286 -20.61 2.38 17.80
C SER A 286 -21.70 1.51 17.19
N TYR A 287 -21.67 1.34 15.87
CA TYR A 287 -22.63 0.50 15.18
C TYR A 287 -22.51 -0.98 15.51
N ASN A 288 -21.28 -1.47 15.81
CA ASN A 288 -21.10 -2.85 16.26
C ASN A 288 -21.86 -3.18 17.53
N LYS A 289 -22.07 -2.19 18.43
CA LYS A 289 -22.82 -2.39 19.70
C LYS A 289 -24.32 -2.58 19.47
N ILE A 290 -24.89 -2.07 18.39
CA ILE A 290 -26.33 -2.01 18.13
C ILE A 290 -26.75 -2.83 16.90
N SER A 291 -25.82 -3.42 16.17
CA SER A 291 -26.06 -4.13 14.91
C SER A 291 -25.76 -5.63 15.04
N LYS A 292 -26.34 -6.40 14.12
CA LYS A 292 -25.94 -7.81 13.89
C LYS A 292 -24.79 -7.94 12.92
N THR A 293 -24.42 -6.86 12.24
CA THR A 293 -23.26 -6.79 11.35
C THR A 293 -21.97 -6.82 12.18
N GLU A 294 -21.02 -7.66 11.81
CA GLU A 294 -19.69 -7.66 12.40
C GLU A 294 -18.89 -6.48 11.81
N PHE A 295 -18.82 -5.38 12.55
CA PHE A 295 -18.08 -4.19 12.16
C PHE A 295 -16.68 -4.21 12.72
N VAL A 296 -15.66 -4.10 11.85
CA VAL A 296 -14.25 -4.08 12.24
C VAL A 296 -13.46 -3.03 11.47
N ALA A 297 -12.31 -2.64 12.01
CA ALA A 297 -11.35 -1.77 11.34
C ALA A 297 -9.99 -2.47 11.23
N VAL A 298 -9.22 -2.16 10.17
CA VAL A 298 -7.88 -2.66 9.97
C VAL A 298 -6.92 -1.50 9.76
N ARG A 299 -5.98 -1.32 10.69
CA ARG A 299 -4.91 -0.31 10.65
C ARG A 299 -3.67 -0.87 10.02
N PHE A 300 -3.08 -0.11 9.13
CA PHE A 300 -1.73 -0.35 8.61
C PHE A 300 -1.05 0.98 8.22
N GLY A 301 0.27 0.95 8.08
CA GLY A 301 1.07 2.11 7.73
C GLY A 301 1.09 2.40 6.23
N ASN A 302 2.23 2.90 5.72
CA ASN A 302 2.31 3.26 4.32
C ASN A 302 2.43 2.01 3.44
N VAL A 303 1.89 2.09 2.23
CA VAL A 303 2.05 1.05 1.21
C VAL A 303 2.89 1.57 0.05
N LEU A 304 3.80 0.72 -0.44
CA LEU A 304 4.73 1.05 -1.52
C LEU A 304 3.98 1.26 -2.84
N GLY A 305 4.35 2.31 -3.57
CA GLY A 305 3.84 2.55 -4.92
C GLY A 305 2.38 3.00 -5.01
N SER A 306 1.73 3.35 -3.89
CA SER A 306 0.37 3.89 -3.94
C SER A 306 0.34 5.29 -4.58
N ASN A 307 -0.79 5.61 -5.23
CA ASN A 307 -0.97 6.90 -5.91
C ASN A 307 -0.69 8.09 -4.99
N GLY A 308 0.16 9.02 -5.47
CA GLY A 308 0.56 10.21 -4.72
C GLY A 308 1.46 9.95 -3.51
N SER A 309 2.05 8.74 -3.38
CA SER A 309 3.01 8.43 -2.31
C SER A 309 4.43 8.90 -2.65
N VAL A 310 5.35 8.76 -1.70
CA VAL A 310 6.73 9.28 -1.78
C VAL A 310 7.54 8.67 -2.94
N ILE A 311 7.38 7.37 -3.23
CA ILE A 311 8.14 6.70 -4.29
C ILE A 311 7.81 7.24 -5.69
N PRO A 312 6.54 7.34 -6.13
CA PRO A 312 6.21 8.01 -7.39
C PRO A 312 6.70 9.45 -7.48
N LEU A 313 6.65 10.20 -6.38
CA LEU A 313 7.17 11.56 -6.31
C LEU A 313 8.69 11.59 -6.57
N PHE A 314 9.45 10.76 -5.86
CA PHE A 314 10.91 10.69 -6.03
C PHE A 314 11.31 10.22 -7.43
N LYS A 315 10.63 9.20 -7.98
CA LYS A 315 10.85 8.77 -9.39
C LYS A 315 10.62 9.91 -10.39
N LYS A 316 9.58 10.73 -10.16
CA LYS A 316 9.30 11.91 -10.99
C LYS A 316 10.40 12.96 -10.84
N GLN A 317 10.81 13.30 -9.61
CA GLN A 317 11.87 14.27 -9.35
C GLN A 317 13.22 13.83 -9.94
N ILE A 318 13.58 12.54 -9.84
CA ILE A 318 14.79 11.99 -10.48
C ILE A 318 14.71 12.16 -12.01
N LYS A 319 13.56 11.82 -12.61
CA LYS A 319 13.37 11.96 -14.07
C LYS A 319 13.48 13.42 -14.54
N GLU A 320 13.10 14.36 -13.71
CA GLU A 320 13.16 15.81 -13.96
C GLU A 320 14.55 16.42 -13.67
N GLY A 321 15.53 15.63 -13.19
CA GLY A 321 16.89 16.08 -12.87
C GLY A 321 17.04 16.57 -11.42
N GLY A 322 16.08 16.33 -10.57
CA GLY A 322 16.08 16.73 -9.15
C GLY A 322 15.60 18.17 -8.90
N PRO A 323 15.76 18.69 -7.65
CA PRO A 323 16.18 17.95 -6.48
C PRO A 323 15.10 16.98 -5.96
N ILE A 324 15.52 15.93 -5.23
CA ILE A 324 14.61 15.17 -4.38
C ILE A 324 14.33 15.98 -3.12
N THR A 325 13.05 16.16 -2.77
CA THR A 325 12.64 16.90 -1.58
C THR A 325 12.20 15.96 -0.46
N ILE A 326 12.83 16.09 0.72
CA ILE A 326 12.52 15.31 1.93
C ILE A 326 12.15 16.26 3.05
N THR A 327 11.14 15.92 3.85
CA THR A 327 10.65 16.82 4.89
C THR A 327 11.57 16.89 6.11
N HIS A 328 12.26 15.79 6.46
CA HIS A 328 13.24 15.78 7.55
C HIS A 328 14.26 14.65 7.36
N PRO A 329 15.56 14.83 7.71
CA PRO A 329 16.58 13.80 7.53
C PRO A 329 16.33 12.51 8.32
N ASP A 330 15.70 12.63 9.49
CA ASP A 330 15.43 11.48 10.38
C ASP A 330 14.01 10.95 10.26
N ILE A 331 13.23 11.39 9.27
CA ILE A 331 11.87 10.89 9.09
C ILE A 331 11.88 9.41 8.74
N ILE A 332 11.11 8.64 9.49
CA ILE A 332 10.92 7.21 9.24
C ILE A 332 9.47 6.89 8.98
N ARG A 333 9.25 5.84 8.17
CA ARG A 333 7.93 5.30 7.91
C ARG A 333 8.01 3.77 7.84
N TYR A 334 6.90 3.14 8.15
CA TYR A 334 6.72 1.71 7.93
C TYR A 334 6.14 1.48 6.54
N PHE A 335 6.64 0.48 5.84
CA PHE A 335 6.18 0.15 4.50
C PHE A 335 5.82 -1.31 4.34
N MET A 336 4.80 -1.55 3.54
CA MET A 336 4.35 -2.87 3.10
C MET A 336 4.00 -2.78 1.62
N THR A 337 4.08 -3.88 0.88
CA THR A 337 3.53 -3.87 -0.48
C THR A 337 2.01 -3.86 -0.45
N ILE A 338 1.37 -3.33 -1.50
CA ILE A 338 -0.10 -3.30 -1.58
C ILE A 338 -0.70 -4.71 -1.54
N PRO A 339 -0.18 -5.71 -2.31
CA PRO A 339 -0.69 -7.08 -2.24
C PRO A 339 -0.58 -7.71 -0.85
N GLU A 340 0.53 -7.50 -0.11
CA GLU A 340 0.68 -7.99 1.27
C GLU A 340 -0.35 -7.37 2.21
N ALA A 341 -0.47 -6.04 2.20
CA ALA A 341 -1.43 -5.32 3.04
C ALA A 341 -2.86 -5.84 2.80
N VAL A 342 -3.24 -6.01 1.53
CA VAL A 342 -4.57 -6.50 1.17
C VAL A 342 -4.77 -7.96 1.58
N SER A 343 -3.78 -8.83 1.40
CA SER A 343 -3.87 -10.22 1.86
C SER A 343 -4.10 -10.31 3.37
N LEU A 344 -3.40 -9.47 4.16
CA LEU A 344 -3.60 -9.40 5.60
C LEU A 344 -4.94 -8.78 5.99
N VAL A 345 -5.44 -7.79 5.23
CA VAL A 345 -6.80 -7.23 5.44
C VAL A 345 -7.87 -8.29 5.22
N LEU A 346 -7.74 -9.08 4.15
CA LEU A 346 -8.66 -10.18 3.86
C LEU A 346 -8.61 -11.23 4.98
N GLN A 347 -7.42 -11.55 5.48
CA GLN A 347 -7.27 -12.47 6.60
C GLN A 347 -7.82 -11.91 7.90
N ALA A 348 -7.62 -10.63 8.20
CA ALA A 348 -8.25 -9.97 9.34
C ALA A 348 -9.78 -10.05 9.25
N GLY A 349 -10.35 -9.86 8.05
CA GLY A 349 -11.77 -10.07 7.79
C GLY A 349 -12.26 -11.49 8.09
N SER A 350 -11.43 -12.52 7.90
CA SER A 350 -11.78 -13.90 8.29
C SER A 350 -11.79 -14.10 9.81
N TYR A 351 -10.97 -13.36 10.55
CA TYR A 351 -10.90 -13.39 12.02
C TYR A 351 -11.93 -12.47 12.71
N ALA A 352 -12.65 -11.66 11.94
CA ALA A 352 -13.59 -10.70 12.48
C ALA A 352 -14.78 -11.37 13.19
N HIS A 353 -15.06 -10.92 14.41
CA HIS A 353 -16.23 -11.27 15.21
C HIS A 353 -17.06 -10.05 15.62
N GLY A 354 -16.57 -8.85 15.29
CA GLY A 354 -17.20 -7.55 15.55
C GLY A 354 -16.59 -6.77 16.70
N GLY A 355 -16.29 -5.50 16.42
CA GLY A 355 -15.69 -4.55 17.37
C GLY A 355 -14.17 -4.53 17.41
N GLU A 356 -13.48 -5.40 16.67
CA GLU A 356 -12.02 -5.43 16.65
C GLU A 356 -11.45 -4.26 15.83
N ILE A 357 -10.33 -3.74 16.33
CA ILE A 357 -9.39 -2.93 15.55
C ILE A 357 -8.16 -3.80 15.31
N PHE A 358 -8.08 -4.37 14.13
CA PHE A 358 -6.90 -5.11 13.71
C PHE A 358 -5.75 -4.15 13.38
N VAL A 359 -4.53 -4.52 13.77
CA VAL A 359 -3.30 -3.79 13.51
C VAL A 359 -2.33 -4.70 12.79
N LEU A 360 -1.92 -4.33 11.59
CA LEU A 360 -0.96 -5.11 10.81
C LEU A 360 0.46 -4.79 11.25
N ASP A 361 1.27 -5.84 11.46
CA ASP A 361 2.71 -5.67 11.69
C ASP A 361 3.40 -5.21 10.40
N MET A 362 3.91 -4.00 10.43
CA MET A 362 4.57 -3.37 9.29
C MET A 362 6.06 -3.73 9.18
N GLY A 363 6.57 -4.56 10.09
CA GLY A 363 7.98 -4.93 10.15
C GLY A 363 8.89 -3.76 10.55
N LYS A 364 10.08 -3.68 9.94
CA LYS A 364 11.08 -2.67 10.30
C LYS A 364 10.77 -1.30 9.71
N PRO A 365 11.03 -0.22 10.45
CA PRO A 365 10.90 1.13 9.93
C PRO A 365 12.01 1.43 8.90
N VAL A 366 11.68 2.29 7.92
CA VAL A 366 12.59 2.69 6.84
C VAL A 366 12.81 4.20 6.90
N LYS A 367 14.06 4.65 6.88
CA LYS A 367 14.39 6.07 6.70
C LYS A 367 14.07 6.51 5.28
N ILE A 368 13.33 7.60 5.15
CA ILE A 368 12.96 8.15 3.82
C ILE A 368 14.20 8.61 3.06
N LEU A 369 15.21 9.14 3.77
CA LEU A 369 16.50 9.50 3.17
C LEU A 369 17.21 8.31 2.52
N ASP A 370 17.25 7.15 3.18
CA ASP A 370 17.87 5.95 2.63
C ASP A 370 17.10 5.43 1.41
N MET A 371 15.77 5.52 1.45
CA MET A 371 14.91 5.18 0.31
C MET A 371 15.19 6.10 -0.88
N ALA A 372 15.35 7.41 -0.68
CA ALA A 372 15.67 8.36 -1.73
C ALA A 372 17.04 8.05 -2.36
N LYS A 373 18.09 7.84 -1.53
CA LYS A 373 19.42 7.46 -1.99
C LYS A 373 19.40 6.16 -2.82
N ASN A 374 18.66 5.17 -2.35
CA ASN A 374 18.50 3.90 -3.06
C ASN A 374 17.81 4.09 -4.43
N LEU A 375 16.78 4.92 -4.52
CA LEU A 375 16.10 5.21 -5.79
C LEU A 375 17.01 5.93 -6.79
N ILE A 376 17.84 6.88 -6.32
CA ILE A 376 18.82 7.56 -7.17
C ILE A 376 19.82 6.52 -7.72
N LYS A 377 20.39 5.67 -6.86
CA LYS A 377 21.36 4.65 -7.27
C LYS A 377 20.74 3.62 -8.23
N LEU A 378 19.52 3.16 -7.98
CA LEU A 378 18.80 2.28 -8.91
C LEU A 378 18.52 2.91 -10.28
N SER A 379 18.56 4.25 -10.35
CA SER A 379 18.45 4.99 -11.62
C SER A 379 19.80 5.16 -12.32
N GLY A 380 20.90 4.60 -11.76
CA GLY A 380 22.27 4.72 -12.30
C GLY A 380 22.92 6.07 -12.00
N LEU A 381 22.38 6.84 -11.04
CA LEU A 381 22.80 8.18 -10.67
C LEU A 381 23.40 8.21 -9.26
N GLU A 382 24.22 9.23 -8.97
CA GLU A 382 24.89 9.39 -7.67
C GLU A 382 24.16 10.43 -6.80
N PRO A 383 23.77 10.09 -5.56
CA PRO A 383 23.18 11.03 -4.62
C PRO A 383 24.09 12.22 -4.34
N ASP A 384 23.52 13.41 -4.30
CA ASP A 384 24.17 14.69 -4.04
C ASP A 384 25.19 15.16 -5.12
N VAL A 385 25.47 14.29 -6.11
CA VAL A 385 26.30 14.61 -7.29
C VAL A 385 25.43 14.86 -8.51
N ASP A 386 24.69 13.85 -8.96
CA ASP A 386 23.80 13.94 -10.10
C ASP A 386 22.41 14.45 -9.71
N ILE A 387 21.92 14.01 -8.55
CA ILE A 387 20.61 14.41 -8.00
C ILE A 387 20.80 14.91 -6.58
N LYS A 388 20.54 16.18 -6.35
CA LYS A 388 20.56 16.79 -5.02
C LYS A 388 19.40 16.33 -4.17
N ILE A 389 19.63 16.22 -2.84
CA ILE A 389 18.62 15.95 -1.82
C ILE A 389 18.45 17.21 -0.98
N GLU A 390 17.24 17.75 -0.95
CA GLU A 390 16.91 18.96 -0.20
C GLU A 390 15.93 18.66 0.94
N PHE A 391 16.17 19.29 2.11
CA PHE A 391 15.30 19.18 3.26
C PHE A 391 14.40 20.42 3.34
N ILE A 392 13.07 20.21 3.23
CA ILE A 392 12.09 21.29 3.12
C ILE A 392 11.35 21.60 4.42
N GLY A 393 11.66 20.91 5.52
CA GLY A 393 10.94 21.00 6.80
C GLY A 393 9.71 20.09 6.87
N LEU A 394 9.31 19.73 8.10
CA LEU A 394 8.08 18.96 8.33
C LEU A 394 6.86 19.77 7.90
N ARG A 395 5.90 19.13 7.26
CA ARG A 395 4.63 19.73 6.86
C ARG A 395 3.68 19.82 8.06
N PRO A 396 2.70 20.73 8.06
CA PRO A 396 1.68 20.79 9.10
C PRO A 396 1.04 19.42 9.34
N GLY A 397 0.97 19.01 10.61
CA GLY A 397 0.40 17.72 11.01
C GLY A 397 1.24 16.49 10.70
N GLU A 398 2.44 16.63 10.14
CA GLU A 398 3.33 15.50 9.83
C GLU A 398 4.14 15.08 11.06
N LYS A 399 4.04 13.79 11.45
CA LYS A 399 4.86 13.20 12.52
C LYS A 399 6.24 12.80 12.00
N LEU A 400 7.27 12.94 12.85
CA LEU A 400 8.59 12.38 12.56
C LEU A 400 8.56 10.85 12.57
N TYR A 401 7.79 10.27 13.50
CA TYR A 401 7.55 8.82 13.68
C TYR A 401 6.05 8.54 13.75
N GLU A 402 5.59 7.48 13.10
CA GLU A 402 4.19 7.05 13.17
C GLU A 402 4.01 5.93 14.21
N GLU A 403 2.86 5.94 14.89
CA GLU A 403 2.49 4.95 15.90
C GLU A 403 1.43 4.01 15.33
N MET A 404 1.58 2.69 15.51
CA MET A 404 0.61 1.71 15.01
C MET A 404 -0.52 1.45 16.00
N LEU A 405 -0.25 1.49 17.30
CA LEU A 405 -1.19 1.18 18.35
C LEU A 405 -1.01 2.14 19.54
N MET A 406 -2.10 2.58 20.14
CA MET A 406 -2.06 3.36 21.39
C MET A 406 -1.72 2.43 22.57
N LYS A 407 -0.97 2.96 23.55
CA LYS A 407 -0.60 2.18 24.77
C LYS A 407 -1.81 1.66 25.54
N GLU A 408 -2.89 2.43 25.56
CA GLU A 408 -4.13 2.11 26.26
C GLU A 408 -4.92 0.99 25.57
N GLU A 409 -4.74 0.81 24.28
CA GLU A 409 -5.45 -0.21 23.51
C GLU A 409 -4.95 -1.62 23.82
N GLY A 410 -3.65 -1.78 24.16
CA GLY A 410 -3.02 -3.09 24.33
C GLY A 410 -3.08 -3.92 23.04
N MET A 411 -2.40 -5.04 23.02
CA MET A 411 -2.42 -5.94 21.87
C MET A 411 -2.80 -7.37 22.30
N LYS A 412 -3.67 -8.01 21.51
CA LYS A 412 -3.88 -9.46 21.56
C LYS A 412 -3.32 -10.07 20.28
N THR A 413 -2.77 -11.26 20.39
CA THR A 413 -2.28 -12.02 19.24
C THR A 413 -3.43 -12.69 18.49
N THR A 414 -3.26 -12.90 17.18
CA THR A 414 -4.11 -13.77 16.38
C THR A 414 -3.32 -15.01 15.94
N PRO A 415 -3.94 -15.98 15.26
CA PRO A 415 -3.21 -17.11 14.68
C PRO A 415 -2.12 -16.66 13.68
N ASN A 416 -2.28 -15.51 13.03
CA ASN A 416 -1.26 -14.91 12.19
C ASN A 416 -0.46 -13.86 12.98
N LYS A 417 0.85 -14.11 13.14
CA LYS A 417 1.78 -13.21 13.88
C LYS A 417 1.86 -11.79 13.32
N MET A 418 1.44 -11.58 12.06
CA MET A 418 1.43 -10.27 11.41
C MET A 418 0.14 -9.47 11.67
N ILE A 419 -0.85 -10.07 12.37
CA ILE A 419 -2.13 -9.44 12.67
C ILE A 419 -2.33 -9.43 14.18
N HIS A 420 -2.45 -8.24 14.74
CA HIS A 420 -2.75 -8.02 16.15
C HIS A 420 -4.14 -7.40 16.31
N ILE A 421 -4.71 -7.49 17.50
CA ILE A 421 -6.00 -6.89 17.84
C ILE A 421 -5.79 -5.88 18.97
N GLY A 422 -6.18 -4.64 18.75
CA GLY A 422 -6.30 -3.61 19.75
C GLY A 422 -7.59 -3.73 20.58
N LYS A 423 -7.64 -3.09 21.73
CA LYS A 423 -8.89 -3.00 22.50
C LYS A 423 -9.88 -2.07 21.77
N PRO A 424 -11.19 -2.35 21.87
CA PRO A 424 -12.22 -1.44 21.42
C PRO A 424 -12.11 -0.06 22.11
N ILE A 425 -12.49 0.98 21.40
CA ILE A 425 -12.53 2.34 21.95
C ILE A 425 -13.72 2.47 22.89
N GLU A 426 -13.50 3.03 24.08
CA GLU A 426 -14.61 3.44 24.95
C GLU A 426 -15.23 4.73 24.38
N LEU A 427 -16.51 4.65 24.05
CA LEU A 427 -17.24 5.76 23.43
C LEU A 427 -18.14 6.40 24.48
N SER A 428 -18.28 7.73 24.43
CA SER A 428 -19.23 8.46 25.26
C SER A 428 -20.68 8.06 24.91
N HIS A 429 -21.57 8.19 25.85
CA HIS A 429 -22.99 7.87 25.68
C HIS A 429 -23.68 8.80 24.64
N ASP A 430 -23.19 10.01 24.49
CA ASP A 430 -23.68 11.07 23.59
C ASP A 430 -22.97 11.12 22.23
N PHE A 431 -22.19 10.06 21.88
CA PHE A 431 -21.40 10.04 20.65
C PHE A 431 -22.22 10.29 19.38
N PHE A 432 -23.45 9.76 19.30
CA PHE A 432 -24.31 9.99 18.14
C PHE A 432 -24.82 11.44 18.08
N ASP A 433 -25.11 12.06 19.22
CA ASP A 433 -25.50 13.48 19.29
C ASP A 433 -24.33 14.38 18.86
N GLN A 434 -23.11 14.02 19.29
CA GLN A 434 -21.87 14.69 18.84
C GLN A 434 -21.65 14.56 17.33
N LEU A 435 -21.93 13.39 16.74
CA LEU A 435 -21.86 13.20 15.29
C LEU A 435 -22.90 14.04 14.54
N ASP A 436 -24.12 14.12 15.04
CA ASP A 436 -25.19 14.93 14.43
C ASP A 436 -24.82 16.41 14.47
N HIS A 437 -24.26 16.89 15.57
CA HIS A 437 -23.71 18.24 15.67
C HIS A 437 -22.55 18.45 14.69
N LEU A 438 -21.56 17.53 14.66
CA LEU A 438 -20.43 17.58 13.75
C LEU A 438 -20.87 17.59 12.28
N TYR A 439 -21.98 16.92 11.94
CA TYR A 439 -22.54 16.96 10.59
C TYR A 439 -22.95 18.37 10.19
N GLN A 440 -23.64 19.11 11.05
CA GLN A 440 -24.06 20.48 10.78
C GLN A 440 -22.84 21.40 10.62
N VAL A 441 -21.87 21.27 11.53
CA VAL A 441 -20.62 22.03 11.51
C VAL A 441 -19.79 21.73 10.26
N ALA A 442 -19.76 20.49 9.78
CA ALA A 442 -19.00 20.12 8.61
C ALA A 442 -19.46 20.81 7.31
N TYR A 443 -20.73 21.26 7.25
CA TYR A 443 -21.27 22.01 6.11
C TYR A 443 -21.28 23.52 6.32
N ASP A 444 -20.80 24.00 7.48
CA ASP A 444 -20.56 25.41 7.76
C ASP A 444 -19.05 25.71 7.58
N GLU A 445 -18.69 26.25 6.42
CA GLU A 445 -17.30 26.55 6.06
C GLU A 445 -16.63 27.65 6.92
N ASP A 446 -17.43 28.44 7.66
CA ASP A 446 -16.92 29.46 8.55
C ASP A 446 -16.66 28.91 9.97
N SER A 447 -17.03 27.66 10.26
CA SER A 447 -16.84 27.01 11.55
C SER A 447 -15.38 26.56 11.78
N ASN A 448 -14.98 26.41 13.05
CA ASN A 448 -13.71 25.80 13.42
C ASN A 448 -13.87 24.28 13.56
N ILE A 449 -13.92 23.58 12.43
CA ILE A 449 -14.14 22.13 12.40
C ILE A 449 -13.07 21.34 13.18
N ARG A 450 -11.81 21.83 13.28
CA ARG A 450 -10.75 21.16 14.05
C ARG A 450 -11.05 21.16 15.54
N LYS A 451 -11.60 22.26 16.07
CA LYS A 451 -12.01 22.36 17.46
C LYS A 451 -13.12 21.36 17.77
N GLU A 452 -14.13 21.28 16.91
CA GLU A 452 -15.24 20.34 17.09
C GLU A 452 -14.75 18.89 17.03
N VAL A 453 -13.87 18.55 16.11
CA VAL A 453 -13.26 17.23 16.04
C VAL A 453 -12.43 16.92 17.29
N HIS A 454 -11.68 17.88 17.83
CA HIS A 454 -10.91 17.71 19.07
C HIS A 454 -11.81 17.41 20.28
N GLN A 455 -13.00 17.99 20.35
CA GLN A 455 -13.95 17.71 21.43
C GLN A 455 -14.46 16.27 21.43
N ILE A 456 -14.51 15.63 20.25
CA ILE A 456 -14.96 14.23 20.11
C ILE A 456 -13.78 13.25 20.21
N VAL A 457 -12.62 13.66 19.65
CA VAL A 457 -11.37 12.87 19.61
C VAL A 457 -10.36 13.58 20.51
N ASP A 458 -10.39 13.30 21.80
CA ASP A 458 -9.54 13.90 22.84
C ASP A 458 -8.03 13.74 22.58
N THR A 459 -7.66 12.64 21.86
CA THR A 459 -6.27 12.36 21.46
C THR A 459 -5.84 13.13 20.21
N TYR A 460 -6.72 13.91 19.57
CA TYR A 460 -6.38 14.75 18.43
C TYR A 460 -5.74 16.06 18.89
N HIS A 461 -4.47 16.26 18.54
CA HIS A 461 -3.74 17.50 18.81
C HIS A 461 -3.47 18.24 17.51
N TYR A 462 -3.89 19.49 17.43
CA TYR A 462 -3.67 20.37 16.29
C TYR A 462 -3.06 21.70 16.76
N ASP A 463 -2.33 22.37 15.85
CA ASP A 463 -1.82 23.71 16.11
C ASP A 463 -2.92 24.74 15.81
N GLU A 464 -3.35 25.46 16.84
CA GLU A 464 -4.38 26.51 16.74
C GLU A 464 -3.98 27.64 15.79
N ASN A 465 -2.68 27.84 15.57
CA ASN A 465 -2.17 28.86 14.64
C ASN A 465 -2.24 28.40 13.17
N THR A 466 -2.56 27.14 12.89
CA THR A 466 -2.73 26.63 11.53
C THR A 466 -4.09 27.07 10.96
N THR A 467 -4.32 28.36 10.83
CA THR A 467 -5.46 28.94 10.12
C THR A 467 -5.20 28.89 8.62
N HIS A 468 -5.34 27.74 8.01
CA HIS A 468 -5.46 27.58 6.57
C HIS A 468 -6.91 27.21 6.20
N GLY A 469 -7.84 28.13 6.48
CA GLY A 469 -9.05 28.27 5.69
C GLY A 469 -8.72 29.20 4.52
N ILE A 470 -9.43 29.04 3.41
CA ILE A 470 -9.36 29.94 2.26
C ILE A 470 -9.36 31.38 2.81
N LYS A 471 -8.18 32.05 2.79
CA LYS A 471 -8.16 33.49 2.96
C LYS A 471 -8.99 34.02 1.82
N LYS A 472 -10.25 34.37 2.07
CA LYS A 472 -11.05 35.20 1.18
C LYS A 472 -10.23 36.48 0.93
N GLN A 473 -9.35 36.47 -0.08
CA GLN A 473 -8.97 37.71 -0.71
C GLN A 473 -10.26 38.26 -1.29
N ARG A 474 -10.94 39.10 -0.52
CA ARG A 474 -11.96 39.98 -1.05
C ARG A 474 -11.26 40.79 -2.14
N ILE A 475 -11.51 40.40 -3.38
CA ILE A 475 -11.25 41.27 -4.53
C ILE A 475 -12.07 42.53 -4.25
N LYS A 476 -11.35 43.60 -3.94
CA LYS A 476 -11.92 44.96 -3.90
C LYS A 476 -12.09 45.47 -5.31
#